data_fe259c30da678eba0120ec6e4cc59152
#
_entry.id   fe259c30da678eba0120ec6e4cc59152
#
_cell.length_a   1.000
_cell.length_b   1.000
_cell.length_c   1.000
_cell.angle_alpha   90.00
_cell.angle_beta   90.00
_cell.angle_gamma   90.00
#
_symmetry.space_group_name_H-M   'P 1'
#
loop_
_entity.id
_entity.type
_entity.pdbx_description
1 polymer ?
#
loop_
_entity_poly.entity_id
_entity_poly.type
_entity_poly.pdbx_seq_one_letter_code
_entity_poly.pdbx_strand_id
1 'polypeptide(L)'
;MARPRRDDADYFRHDTDAHADPKLKYIKIKFGMAGHGMYWNLIEHIGHSNNAELDWNDLQISIFADEFRVTESELIHFIEECIQVKLFVFENEKLFSI
;
A
#
# COMPACT_ATOMS: atom_id res chain seq x y z
N MET A 1 15.47 18.89 -23.54
CA MET A 1 15.13 18.24 -23.51
C MET A 1 15.10 17.63 -23.26
N ALA A 2 14.94 18.25 -23.13
CA ALA A 2 14.58 17.68 -22.91
C ALA A 2 14.56 17.24 -22.55
N ARG A 3 14.47 17.56 -22.38
CA ARG A 3 14.20 16.97 -22.11
C ARG A 3 13.96 16.36 -22.02
N PRO A 4 13.77 16.82 -22.20
CA PRO A 4 13.18 16.14 -22.04
C PRO A 4 13.10 15.58 -21.58
N ARG A 5 12.95 15.87 -21.42
CA ARG A 5 12.68 15.20 -21.08
C ARG A 5 12.42 14.82 -20.74
N ARG A 6 12.19 15.16 -20.78
CA ARG A 6 11.77 14.59 -20.49
C ARG A 6 11.37 14.11 -20.52
N ASP A 7 11.15 14.54 -20.71
CA ASP A 7 10.59 13.93 -20.77
C ASP A 7 10.39 13.22 -20.61
N ASP A 8 10.24 13.39 -20.75
CA ASP A 8 9.75 12.69 -20.66
C ASP A 8 9.49 12.21 -20.24
N ALA A 9 9.35 12.37 -20.21
CA ALA A 9 8.87 11.99 -19.86
C ALA A 9 8.44 11.60 -19.45
N ASP A 10 8.45 11.77 -19.44
CA ASP A 10 7.86 11.43 -19.24
C ASP A 10 7.65 10.59 -19.01
N TYR A 11 7.69 10.40 -18.81
CA TYR A 11 7.21 9.67 -18.58
C TYR A 11 7.16 8.94 -17.83
N PHE A 12 6.92 8.39 -17.85
CA PHE A 12 6.72 7.98 -16.71
C PHE A 12 6.13 8.86 -15.59
N ARG A 13 5.28 9.64 -15.69
CA ARG A 13 4.90 10.68 -14.87
C ARG A 13 4.02 10.33 -13.70
N HIS A 14 2.98 9.49 -13.81
CA HIS A 14 2.18 9.06 -12.67
C HIS A 14 3.03 8.29 -11.66
N ASP A 15 4.06 7.64 -12.10
CA ASP A 15 5.01 7.00 -11.22
C ASP A 15 5.72 8.04 -10.38
N THR A 16 5.98 9.18 -10.97
CA THR A 16 6.59 10.28 -10.27
C THR A 16 5.69 10.76 -9.13
N ASP A 17 4.40 10.85 -9.42
CA ASP A 17 3.44 11.28 -8.40
C ASP A 17 3.40 10.31 -7.23
N ALA A 18 3.40 9.01 -7.51
CA ALA A 18 3.40 8.02 -6.45
C ALA A 18 4.65 8.11 -5.61
N HIS A 19 5.80 8.33 -6.25
CA HIS A 19 7.06 8.47 -5.54
C HIS A 19 7.12 9.74 -4.71
N ALA A 20 6.36 10.75 -5.10
CA ALA A 20 6.36 12.02 -4.40
C ALA A 20 5.44 12.02 -3.20
N ASP A 21 4.59 11.02 -3.05
CA ASP A 21 3.69 10.95 -1.91
C ASP A 21 4.48 10.68 -0.64
N PRO A 22 4.50 11.63 0.31
CA PRO A 22 5.31 11.45 1.52
C PRO A 22 4.85 10.27 2.36
N LYS A 23 3.59 9.89 2.29
CA LYS A 23 3.08 8.74 3.05
C LYS A 23 3.68 7.44 2.52
N LEU A 24 3.67 7.28 1.21
CA LEU A 24 4.27 6.10 0.59
C LEU A 24 5.77 6.07 0.80
N LYS A 25 6.40 7.23 0.73
CA LYS A 25 7.83 7.31 0.98
C LYS A 25 8.17 6.88 2.41
N TYR A 26 7.37 7.31 3.37
CA TYR A 26 7.55 6.91 4.76
C TYR A 26 7.47 5.38 4.90
N ILE A 27 6.46 4.78 4.29
CA ILE A 27 6.27 3.33 4.35
C ILE A 27 7.45 2.61 3.70
N LYS A 28 7.94 3.12 2.58
CA LYS A 28 9.07 2.51 1.90
C LYS A 28 10.34 2.60 2.73
N ILE A 29 10.56 3.73 3.41
CA ILE A 29 11.71 3.89 4.27
C ILE A 29 11.63 2.94 5.46
N LYS A 30 10.47 2.82 6.06
CA LYS A 30 10.31 2.02 7.26
C LYS A 30 10.30 0.52 6.99
N PHE A 31 9.68 0.10 5.91
CA PHE A 31 9.47 -1.33 5.60
C PHE A 31 10.21 -1.81 4.36
N GLY A 32 10.87 -0.92 3.63
CA GLY A 32 11.62 -1.29 2.45
C GLY A 32 10.73 -1.60 1.25
N MET A 33 11.32 -2.22 0.26
CA MET A 33 10.58 -2.58 -0.95
C MET A 33 9.48 -3.60 -0.67
N ALA A 34 9.68 -4.46 0.32
CA ALA A 34 8.65 -5.42 0.69
C ALA A 34 7.38 -4.70 1.15
N GLY A 35 7.54 -3.65 1.95
CA GLY A 35 6.39 -2.86 2.40
C GLY A 35 5.70 -2.16 1.25
N HIS A 36 6.48 -1.64 0.31
CA HIS A 36 5.92 -0.99 -0.88
C HIS A 36 5.09 -2.00 -1.68
N GLY A 37 5.61 -3.21 -1.85
CA GLY A 37 4.90 -4.27 -2.57
C GLY A 37 3.62 -4.70 -1.87
N MET A 38 3.66 -4.83 -0.55
CA MET A 38 2.48 -5.18 0.23
C MET A 38 1.39 -4.13 0.07
N TYR A 39 1.77 -2.85 0.14
CA TYR A 39 0.81 -1.77 -0.03
C TYR A 39 0.08 -1.87 -1.36
N TRP A 40 0.83 -2.02 -2.47
CA TRP A 40 0.21 -2.07 -3.79
C TRP A 40 -0.63 -3.32 -3.99
N ASN A 41 -0.21 -4.44 -3.40
CA ASN A 41 -0.99 -5.67 -3.46
C ASN A 41 -2.34 -5.49 -2.76
N LEU A 42 -2.32 -4.86 -1.58
CA LEU A 42 -3.55 -4.59 -0.84
C LEU A 42 -4.45 -3.61 -1.58
N ILE A 43 -3.87 -2.58 -2.19
CA ILE A 43 -4.64 -1.63 -3.00
C ILE A 43 -5.35 -2.35 -4.14
N GLU A 44 -4.67 -3.30 -4.76
CA GLU A 44 -5.26 -4.09 -5.84
C GLU A 44 -6.46 -4.90 -5.35
N HIS A 45 -6.32 -5.54 -4.21
CA HIS A 45 -7.42 -6.30 -3.64
C HIS A 45 -8.61 -5.41 -3.28
N ILE A 46 -8.33 -4.26 -2.69
CA ILE A 46 -9.39 -3.31 -2.35
C ILE A 46 -10.10 -2.82 -3.62
N GLY A 47 -9.31 -2.53 -4.65
CA GLY A 47 -9.86 -2.04 -5.91
C GLY A 47 -10.72 -3.04 -6.64
N HIS A 48 -10.50 -4.34 -6.42
CA HIS A 48 -11.28 -5.37 -7.08
C HIS A 48 -12.54 -5.75 -6.31
N SER A 49 -12.73 -5.22 -5.11
CA SER A 49 -13.93 -5.52 -4.35
C SER A 49 -15.07 -4.61 -4.81
N ASN A 50 -16.31 -5.09 -4.63
CA ASN A 50 -17.48 -4.35 -5.09
C ASN A 50 -17.64 -3.01 -4.38
N ASN A 51 -17.24 -2.94 -3.12
CA ASN A 51 -17.45 -1.75 -2.30
C ASN A 51 -16.17 -1.01 -1.98
N ALA A 52 -15.08 -1.33 -2.68
CA ALA A 52 -13.77 -0.75 -2.44
C ALA A 52 -13.34 -0.94 -0.99
N GLU A 53 -13.61 -2.12 -0.45
CA GLU A 53 -13.24 -2.47 0.91
C GLU A 53 -12.70 -3.88 0.93
N LEU A 54 -11.93 -4.20 1.97
CA LEU A 54 -11.34 -5.51 2.13
C LEU A 54 -11.64 -5.99 3.53
N ASP A 55 -12.20 -7.20 3.66
CA ASP A 55 -12.40 -7.79 4.98
C ASP A 55 -11.06 -7.89 5.67
N TRP A 56 -11.00 -7.45 6.92
CA TRP A 56 -9.75 -7.45 7.66
C TRP A 56 -10.01 -8.00 9.06
N ASN A 57 -9.71 -9.28 9.20
CA ASN A 57 -9.93 -10.03 10.43
C ASN A 57 -8.80 -11.03 10.58
N ASP A 58 -8.84 -11.82 11.64
CA ASP A 58 -7.75 -12.76 11.92
C ASP A 58 -7.49 -13.72 10.76
N LEU A 59 -8.55 -14.18 10.12
CA LEU A 59 -8.41 -15.09 8.99
C LEU A 59 -7.71 -14.42 7.82
N GLN A 60 -8.13 -13.22 7.45
CA GLN A 60 -7.52 -12.49 6.34
C GLN A 60 -6.08 -12.12 6.65
N ILE A 61 -5.80 -11.72 7.89
CA ILE A 61 -4.44 -11.39 8.30
C ILE A 61 -3.54 -12.62 8.13
N SER A 62 -4.04 -13.78 8.54
CA SER A 62 -3.26 -15.01 8.42
C SER A 62 -2.99 -15.35 6.95
N ILE A 63 -4.00 -15.21 6.09
CA ILE A 63 -3.86 -15.49 4.67
C ILE A 63 -2.85 -14.55 4.00
N PHE A 64 -2.99 -13.26 4.25
CA PHE A 64 -2.09 -12.28 3.64
C PHE A 64 -0.67 -12.38 4.19
N ALA A 65 -0.52 -12.71 5.49
CA ALA A 65 0.80 -12.88 6.05
C ALA A 65 1.53 -14.03 5.35
N ASP A 66 0.82 -15.12 5.09
CA ASP A 66 1.40 -16.24 4.36
C ASP A 66 1.75 -15.84 2.93
N GLU A 67 0.85 -15.13 2.27
CA GLU A 67 1.07 -14.69 0.90
C GLU A 67 2.28 -13.77 0.79
N PHE A 68 2.42 -12.85 1.73
CA PHE A 68 3.53 -11.89 1.72
C PHE A 68 4.81 -12.45 2.34
N ARG A 69 4.72 -13.65 2.95
CA ARG A 69 5.86 -14.29 3.59
C ARG A 69 6.41 -13.47 4.75
N VAL A 70 5.49 -12.96 5.55
CA VAL A 70 5.82 -12.24 6.78
C VAL A 70 5.04 -12.87 7.92
N THR A 71 5.40 -12.52 9.15
CA THR A 71 4.62 -12.97 10.30
C THR A 71 3.34 -12.14 10.41
N GLU A 72 2.36 -12.67 11.13
CA GLU A 72 1.13 -11.91 11.36
C GLU A 72 1.43 -10.63 12.13
N SER A 73 2.35 -10.68 13.09
CA SER A 73 2.75 -9.49 13.83
C SER A 73 3.34 -8.42 12.93
N GLU A 74 4.17 -8.84 11.98
CA GLU A 74 4.77 -7.91 11.03
C GLU A 74 3.71 -7.26 10.16
N LEU A 75 2.75 -8.06 9.69
CA LEU A 75 1.68 -7.54 8.86
C LEU A 75 0.79 -6.57 9.64
N ILE A 76 0.44 -6.93 10.86
CA ILE A 76 -0.38 -6.07 11.71
C ILE A 76 0.33 -4.74 11.95
N HIS A 77 1.63 -4.80 12.25
CA HIS A 77 2.41 -3.58 12.46
C HIS A 77 2.43 -2.71 11.19
N PHE A 78 2.61 -3.35 10.03
CA PHE A 78 2.61 -2.64 8.77
C PHE A 78 1.28 -1.91 8.54
N ILE A 79 0.17 -2.62 8.76
CA ILE A 79 -1.16 -2.02 8.57
C ILE A 79 -1.39 -0.88 9.54
N GLU A 80 -0.96 -1.04 10.81
CA GLU A 80 -1.09 0.02 11.80
C GLU A 80 -0.36 1.28 11.36
N GLU A 81 0.84 1.13 10.81
CA GLU A 81 1.58 2.28 10.32
C GLU A 81 0.89 2.93 9.12
N CYS A 82 0.33 2.11 8.23
CA CYS A 82 -0.41 2.64 7.10
C CYS A 82 -1.65 3.42 7.55
N ILE A 83 -2.31 2.95 8.60
CA ILE A 83 -3.46 3.65 9.15
C ILE A 83 -3.00 4.97 9.79
N GLN A 84 -1.91 4.93 10.50
CA GLN A 84 -1.41 6.11 11.20
C GLN A 84 -1.06 7.23 10.22
N VAL A 85 -0.47 6.91 9.08
CA VAL A 85 -0.15 7.93 8.08
C VAL A 85 -1.31 8.18 7.12
N LYS A 86 -2.46 7.58 7.38
CA LYS A 86 -3.71 7.84 6.63
C LYS A 86 -3.66 7.34 5.19
N LEU A 87 -3.02 6.22 4.98
CA LEU A 87 -3.12 5.51 3.71
C LEU A 87 -4.33 4.58 3.72
N PHE A 88 -4.67 4.03 4.88
CA PHE A 88 -5.82 3.16 5.04
C PHE A 88 -6.68 3.61 6.21
N VAL A 89 -7.94 3.20 6.18
CA VAL A 89 -8.87 3.36 7.30
C VAL A 89 -9.39 1.97 7.65
N PHE A 90 -9.47 1.67 8.94
CA PHE A 90 -10.03 0.41 9.42
C PHE A 90 -11.31 0.71 10.19
N GLU A 91 -12.41 0.08 9.76
CA GLU A 91 -13.71 0.34 10.37
C GLU A 91 -14.61 -0.86 10.13
N ASN A 92 -15.31 -1.33 11.18
CA ASN A 92 -16.24 -2.45 11.09
C ASN A 92 -15.59 -3.69 10.49
N GLU A 93 -14.35 -3.97 10.89
CA GLU A 93 -13.56 -5.10 10.40
C GLU A 93 -13.34 -5.05 8.89
N LYS A 94 -13.32 -3.85 8.34
CA LYS A 94 -13.04 -3.62 6.91
C LYS A 94 -11.91 -2.64 6.78
N LEU A 95 -11.11 -2.85 5.75
CA LEU A 95 -9.98 -1.98 5.43
C LEU A 95 -10.32 -1.23 4.16
N PHE A 96 -10.17 0.09 4.20
CA PHE A 96 -10.45 0.96 3.07
C PHE A 96 -9.20 1.74 2.71
N SER A 97 -9.05 2.05 1.44
CA SER A 97 -8.00 2.95 0.98
C SER A 97 -8.52 4.39 1.06
N ILE A 98 -7.65 5.29 1.46
CA ILE A 98 -8.01 6.71 1.48
C ILE A 98 -7.78 7.38 0.10
#